data_ceca6c849d91ff13a3da64793a03d1c0
#
_entry.id   ceca6c849d91ff13a3da64793a03d1c0
#
_cell.length_a   1.000
_cell.length_b   1.000
_cell.length_c   1.000
_cell.angle_alpha   90.00
_cell.angle_beta   90.00
_cell.angle_gamma   90.00
#
_symmetry.space_group_name_H-M   'P 1'
#
loop_
_entity.id
_entity.type
_entity.pdbx_description
1 polymer ?
#
loop_
_entity_poly.entity_id
_entity_poly.type
_entity_poly.pdbx_seq_one_letter_code
_entity_poly.pdbx_strand_id
1 'polypeptide(L)'
;FWAIFVTLMLPVEVRIGPTYQVVADLGLLNTYAGLTVPLIASATATFLFRQFFMSVPDELVEAARVDGAGPMRFFKDILVPLSRTSVAALFVIQFIYGWNQYLWPLLVTTEENMYPVVIGIKQMISGGDAQTEWNIVMATAMLAMLPPALVVMLMQKWFVKGLVDTEK
;
A
#
# COMPACT_ATOMS: atom_id res chain seq x y z
N PHE A 1 19.95 0.68 -1.27
CA PHE A 1 18.85 1.07 -2.15
C PHE A 1 18.67 0.08 -3.30
N TRP A 2 19.71 -0.20 -4.12
CA TRP A 2 19.60 -1.09 -5.27
C TRP A 2 19.10 -2.47 -4.94
N ALA A 3 19.50 -3.07 -3.82
CA ALA A 3 19.00 -4.36 -3.37
C ALA A 3 17.48 -4.35 -3.14
N ILE A 4 16.95 -3.27 -2.54
CA ILE A 4 15.49 -3.11 -2.35
C ILE A 4 14.81 -2.85 -3.70
N PHE A 5 15.40 -2.04 -4.57
CA PHE A 5 14.84 -1.72 -5.88
C PHE A 5 14.71 -2.96 -6.77
N VAL A 6 15.70 -3.85 -6.78
CA VAL A 6 15.65 -5.10 -7.54
C VAL A 6 14.45 -5.97 -7.12
N THR A 7 14.02 -5.91 -5.86
CA THR A 7 12.83 -6.67 -5.42
C THR A 7 11.53 -6.22 -6.09
N LEU A 8 11.45 -4.98 -6.61
CA LEU A 8 10.31 -4.53 -7.43
C LEU A 8 10.24 -5.21 -8.80
N MET A 9 11.39 -5.60 -9.33
CA MET A 9 11.49 -6.24 -10.65
C MET A 9 11.11 -7.73 -10.60
N LEU A 10 11.10 -8.33 -9.42
CA LEU A 10 10.68 -9.71 -9.25
C LEU A 10 9.14 -9.79 -9.24
N PRO A 11 8.51 -10.53 -10.15
CA PRO A 11 7.08 -10.79 -10.12
C PRO A 11 6.65 -11.36 -8.77
N VAL A 12 5.44 -11.00 -8.33
CA VAL A 12 4.92 -11.49 -7.04
C VAL A 12 4.82 -13.01 -7.02
N GLU A 13 4.56 -13.62 -8.17
CA GLU A 13 4.44 -15.07 -8.37
C GLU A 13 5.73 -15.82 -8.03
N VAL A 14 6.89 -15.19 -8.26
CA VAL A 14 8.19 -15.78 -7.91
C VAL A 14 8.46 -15.72 -6.41
N ARG A 15 7.99 -14.65 -5.75
CA ARG A 15 8.24 -14.41 -4.31
C ARG A 15 7.24 -15.08 -3.38
N ILE A 16 6.03 -15.35 -3.88
CA ILE A 16 4.90 -15.77 -3.04
C ILE A 16 5.16 -17.10 -2.34
N GLY A 17 5.76 -18.07 -3.03
CA GLY A 17 6.08 -19.38 -2.48
C GLY A 17 7.05 -19.31 -1.29
N PRO A 18 8.24 -18.72 -1.45
CA PRO A 18 9.18 -18.51 -0.34
C PRO A 18 8.59 -17.69 0.81
N THR A 19 7.79 -16.66 0.51
CA THR A 19 7.14 -15.85 1.56
C THR A 19 6.12 -16.68 2.34
N TYR A 20 5.31 -17.49 1.65
CA TYR A 20 4.37 -18.41 2.28
C TYR A 20 5.08 -19.39 3.21
N GLN A 21 6.19 -19.98 2.76
CA GLN A 21 6.97 -20.93 3.56
C GLN A 21 7.42 -20.29 4.88
N VAL A 22 8.00 -19.10 4.83
CA VAL A 22 8.43 -18.37 6.03
C VAL A 22 7.24 -18.08 6.96
N VAL A 23 6.10 -17.67 6.43
CA VAL A 23 4.89 -17.38 7.21
C VAL A 23 4.35 -18.67 7.87
N ALA A 24 4.40 -19.80 7.16
CA ALA A 24 4.01 -21.10 7.68
C ALA A 24 4.96 -21.58 8.78
N ASP A 25 6.28 -21.47 8.57
CA ASP A 25 7.30 -21.88 9.53
C ASP A 25 7.23 -21.05 10.83
N LEU A 26 6.79 -19.78 10.73
CA LEU A 26 6.55 -18.91 11.88
C LEU A 26 5.19 -19.15 12.56
N GLY A 27 4.36 -20.06 12.06
CA GLY A 27 3.03 -20.35 12.60
C GLY A 27 2.02 -19.21 12.44
N LEU A 28 2.21 -18.36 11.42
CA LEU A 28 1.37 -17.17 11.19
C LEU A 28 0.23 -17.41 10.19
N LEU A 29 0.01 -18.65 9.72
CA LEU A 29 -1.17 -18.98 8.89
C LEU A 29 -2.45 -18.73 9.69
N ASN A 30 -3.51 -18.31 9.01
CA ASN A 30 -4.80 -17.95 9.62
C ASN A 30 -4.68 -16.87 10.71
N THR A 31 -3.78 -15.91 10.52
CA THR A 31 -3.63 -14.76 11.43
C THR A 31 -3.59 -13.45 10.68
N TYR A 32 -4.03 -12.37 11.32
CA TYR A 32 -3.88 -11.01 10.78
C TYR A 32 -2.41 -10.62 10.58
N ALA A 33 -1.51 -11.14 11.43
CA ALA A 33 -0.08 -10.93 11.27
C ALA A 33 0.45 -11.57 9.98
N GLY A 34 0.06 -12.80 9.66
CA GLY A 34 0.42 -13.48 8.42
C GLY A 34 -0.12 -12.76 7.17
N LEU A 35 -1.32 -12.15 7.27
CA LEU A 35 -1.89 -11.34 6.20
C LEU A 35 -1.15 -10.02 5.97
N THR A 36 -0.67 -9.35 7.03
CA THR A 36 -0.22 -7.95 6.94
C THR A 36 1.29 -7.80 6.97
N VAL A 37 2.01 -8.50 7.86
CA VAL A 37 3.45 -8.31 8.09
C VAL A 37 4.29 -8.48 6.80
N PRO A 38 4.07 -9.49 5.95
CA PRO A 38 4.83 -9.64 4.70
C PRO A 38 4.62 -8.51 3.70
N LEU A 39 3.51 -7.75 3.81
CA LEU A 39 3.11 -6.69 2.91
C LEU A 39 3.49 -5.28 3.42
N ILE A 40 3.90 -5.14 4.68
CA ILE A 40 4.29 -3.83 5.27
C ILE A 40 5.51 -3.25 4.57
N ALA A 41 6.49 -4.07 4.21
CA ALA A 41 7.69 -3.62 3.51
C ALA A 41 7.37 -3.38 2.03
N SER A 42 7.29 -2.10 1.65
CA SER A 42 7.03 -1.69 0.26
C SER A 42 8.26 -1.07 -0.38
N ALA A 43 8.81 -1.75 -1.39
CA ALA A 43 9.90 -1.20 -2.19
C ALA A 43 9.45 0.03 -3.00
N THR A 44 8.17 0.09 -3.42
CA THR A 44 7.57 1.27 -4.04
C THR A 44 7.59 2.47 -3.09
N ALA A 45 7.25 2.27 -1.81
CA ALA A 45 7.32 3.32 -0.80
C ALA A 45 8.76 3.83 -0.62
N THR A 46 9.71 2.91 -0.50
CA THR A 46 11.14 3.24 -0.37
C THR A 46 11.63 4.04 -1.57
N PHE A 47 11.22 3.67 -2.78
CA PHE A 47 11.56 4.40 -4.00
C PHE A 47 10.98 5.82 -4.01
N LEU A 48 9.67 5.96 -3.74
CA LEU A 48 8.99 7.26 -3.75
C LEU A 48 9.57 8.22 -2.70
N PHE A 49 9.80 7.74 -1.47
CA PHE A 49 10.40 8.58 -0.43
C PHE A 49 11.85 8.94 -0.76
N ARG A 50 12.62 8.04 -1.34
CA ARG A 50 13.98 8.37 -1.77
C ARG A 50 13.95 9.47 -2.83
N GLN A 51 13.09 9.38 -3.85
CA GLN A 51 12.99 10.42 -4.87
C GLN A 51 12.57 11.76 -4.26
N PHE A 52 11.62 11.75 -3.35
CA PHE A 52 11.21 12.95 -2.63
C PHE A 52 12.39 13.55 -1.84
N PHE A 53 13.10 12.75 -1.04
CA PHE A 53 14.22 13.27 -0.23
C PHE A 53 15.38 13.79 -1.10
N MET A 54 15.57 13.23 -2.28
CA MET A 54 16.58 13.74 -3.23
C MET A 54 16.16 15.06 -3.91
N SER A 55 14.88 15.41 -3.88
CA SER A 55 14.38 16.69 -4.40
C SER A 55 14.36 17.81 -3.37
N VAL A 56 14.65 17.50 -2.11
CA VAL A 56 14.71 18.51 -1.03
C VAL A 56 15.97 19.35 -1.21
N PRO A 57 15.86 20.70 -1.27
CA PRO A 57 17.00 21.59 -1.45
C PRO A 57 17.99 21.49 -0.29
N ASP A 58 19.29 21.53 -0.61
CA ASP A 58 20.37 21.47 0.39
C ASP A 58 20.35 22.68 1.33
N GLU A 59 19.85 23.81 0.87
CA GLU A 59 19.70 25.06 1.66
C GLU A 59 18.85 24.85 2.92
N LEU A 60 17.85 23.96 2.87
CA LEU A 60 17.05 23.63 4.05
C LEU A 60 17.86 22.85 5.09
N VAL A 61 18.78 22.00 4.63
CA VAL A 61 19.68 21.25 5.50
C VAL A 61 20.69 22.18 6.14
N GLU A 62 21.23 23.11 5.35
CA GLU A 62 22.21 24.12 5.82
C GLU A 62 21.56 25.09 6.83
N ALA A 63 20.39 25.62 6.53
CA ALA A 63 19.63 26.47 7.44
C ALA A 63 19.34 25.77 8.78
N ALA A 64 18.90 24.52 8.73
CA ALA A 64 18.64 23.75 9.93
C ALA A 64 19.91 23.52 10.79
N ARG A 65 21.08 23.36 10.14
CA ARG A 65 22.37 23.24 10.85
C ARG A 65 22.77 24.56 11.51
N VAL A 66 22.56 25.67 10.84
CA VAL A 66 22.81 27.01 11.41
C VAL A 66 21.93 27.25 12.64
N ASP A 67 20.67 26.80 12.60
CA ASP A 67 19.72 26.86 13.72
C ASP A 67 20.01 25.82 14.82
N GLY A 68 21.09 25.03 14.70
CA GLY A 68 21.48 24.03 15.68
C GLY A 68 20.58 22.79 15.72
N ALA A 69 19.80 22.55 14.66
CA ALA A 69 18.93 21.37 14.58
C ALA A 69 19.77 20.11 14.28
N GLY A 70 19.67 19.11 15.16
CA GLY A 70 20.24 17.79 14.90
C GLY A 70 19.44 17.01 13.85
N PRO A 71 19.98 15.88 13.33
CA PRO A 71 19.36 15.11 12.25
C PRO A 71 17.92 14.67 12.52
N MET A 72 17.62 14.26 13.75
CA MET A 72 16.28 13.81 14.13
C MET A 72 15.27 14.97 14.19
N ARG A 73 15.74 16.16 14.63
CA ARG A 73 14.91 17.37 14.64
C ARG A 73 14.63 17.83 13.22
N PHE A 74 15.63 17.82 12.35
CA PHE A 74 15.46 18.10 10.92
C PHE A 74 14.44 17.13 10.28
N PHE A 75 14.58 15.82 10.54
CA PHE A 75 13.65 14.83 10.03
C PHE A 75 12.21 15.11 10.47
N LYS A 76 11.98 15.29 11.78
CA LYS A 76 10.64 15.44 12.35
C LYS A 76 9.98 16.77 12.01
N ASP A 77 10.74 17.87 12.12
CA ASP A 77 10.19 19.23 12.07
C ASP A 77 10.18 19.80 10.65
N ILE A 78 11.01 19.26 9.73
CA ILE A 78 11.13 19.76 8.36
C ILE A 78 10.75 18.68 7.34
N LEU A 79 11.44 17.53 7.30
CA LEU A 79 11.20 16.53 6.27
C LEU A 79 9.81 15.88 6.33
N VAL A 80 9.34 15.50 7.52
CA VAL A 80 8.02 14.88 7.68
C VAL A 80 6.89 15.83 7.27
N PRO A 81 6.87 17.11 7.70
CA PRO A 81 5.87 18.07 7.21
C PRO A 81 5.92 18.30 5.70
N LEU A 82 7.12 18.42 5.10
CA LEU A 82 7.29 18.57 3.65
C LEU A 82 6.80 17.34 2.87
N SER A 83 6.95 16.13 3.45
CA SER A 83 6.58 14.88 2.79
C SER A 83 5.08 14.56 2.82
N ARG A 84 4.22 15.41 3.38
CA ARG A 84 2.80 15.13 3.57
C ARG A 84 2.08 14.71 2.29
N THR A 85 2.39 15.36 1.17
CA THR A 85 1.80 15.02 -0.14
C THR A 85 2.26 13.63 -0.60
N SER A 86 3.55 13.32 -0.46
CA SER A 86 4.11 12.01 -0.81
C SER A 86 3.54 10.90 0.10
N VAL A 87 3.36 11.20 1.40
CA VAL A 87 2.69 10.28 2.34
C VAL A 87 1.24 10.03 1.93
N ALA A 88 0.51 11.08 1.57
CA ALA A 88 -0.88 10.97 1.12
C ALA A 88 -0.99 10.13 -0.17
N ALA A 89 -0.10 10.38 -1.14
CA ALA A 89 -0.03 9.62 -2.38
C ALA A 89 0.24 8.13 -2.11
N LEU A 90 1.25 7.86 -1.29
CA LEU A 90 1.62 6.50 -0.94
C LEU A 90 0.49 5.79 -0.17
N PHE A 91 -0.20 6.49 0.73
CA PHE A 91 -1.34 5.92 1.46
C PHE A 91 -2.42 5.44 0.49
N VAL A 92 -2.80 6.25 -0.51
CA VAL A 92 -3.81 5.86 -1.52
C VAL A 92 -3.33 4.65 -2.32
N ILE A 93 -2.09 4.67 -2.80
CA ILE A 93 -1.52 3.55 -3.57
C ILE A 93 -1.55 2.26 -2.76
N GLN A 94 -1.07 2.30 -1.52
CA GLN A 94 -0.99 1.13 -0.64
C GLN A 94 -2.38 0.66 -0.17
N PHE A 95 -3.30 1.60 0.05
CA PHE A 95 -4.68 1.26 0.38
C PHE A 95 -5.37 0.51 -0.76
N ILE A 96 -5.27 1.02 -1.99
CA ILE A 96 -5.85 0.36 -3.18
C ILE A 96 -5.18 -0.99 -3.40
N TYR A 97 -3.86 -1.06 -3.25
CA TYR A 97 -3.12 -2.31 -3.36
C TYR A 97 -3.57 -3.35 -2.33
N GLY A 98 -3.68 -2.96 -1.06
CA GLY A 98 -4.14 -3.84 0.03
C GLY A 98 -5.60 -4.25 -0.12
N TRP A 99 -6.47 -3.32 -0.54
CA TRP A 99 -7.89 -3.59 -0.78
C TRP A 99 -8.14 -4.63 -1.86
N ASN A 100 -7.34 -4.60 -2.93
CA ASN A 100 -7.46 -5.51 -4.06
C ASN A 100 -6.65 -6.80 -3.91
N GLN A 101 -6.11 -7.08 -2.72
CA GLN A 101 -5.36 -8.32 -2.49
C GLN A 101 -6.28 -9.53 -2.63
N TYR A 102 -5.85 -10.48 -3.47
CA TYR A 102 -6.55 -11.74 -3.72
C TYR A 102 -5.67 -12.94 -3.42
N LEU A 103 -4.54 -13.04 -4.13
CA LEU A 103 -3.70 -14.24 -4.14
C LEU A 103 -3.05 -14.51 -2.77
N TRP A 104 -2.51 -13.47 -2.13
CA TRP A 104 -1.87 -13.63 -0.83
C TRP A 104 -2.85 -14.07 0.27
N PRO A 105 -3.99 -13.41 0.50
CA PRO A 105 -4.99 -13.87 1.46
C PRO A 105 -5.52 -15.26 1.16
N LEU A 106 -5.73 -15.61 -0.13
CA LEU A 106 -6.20 -16.92 -0.54
C LEU A 106 -5.25 -18.06 -0.12
N LEU A 107 -3.94 -17.78 -0.09
CA LEU A 107 -2.92 -18.78 0.30
C LEU A 107 -2.76 -18.87 1.82
N VAL A 108 -2.83 -17.74 2.52
CA VAL A 108 -2.44 -17.63 3.94
C VAL A 108 -3.62 -17.89 4.87
N THR A 109 -4.86 -17.74 4.38
CA THR A 109 -6.06 -17.96 5.20
C THR A 109 -6.96 -19.03 4.61
N THR A 110 -7.54 -19.84 5.49
CA THR A 110 -8.55 -20.85 5.17
C THR A 110 -9.89 -20.56 5.87
N GLU A 111 -9.94 -19.53 6.71
CA GLU A 111 -11.12 -19.13 7.47
C GLU A 111 -11.88 -18.04 6.73
N GLU A 112 -13.17 -18.26 6.48
CA GLU A 112 -14.04 -17.34 5.72
C GLU A 112 -14.16 -15.94 6.34
N ASN A 113 -14.12 -15.84 7.67
CA ASN A 113 -14.18 -14.59 8.40
C ASN A 113 -12.94 -13.69 8.19
N MET A 114 -11.87 -14.23 7.62
CA MET A 114 -10.63 -13.50 7.30
C MET A 114 -10.50 -13.15 5.82
N TYR A 115 -11.46 -13.55 5.00
CA TYR A 115 -11.39 -13.31 3.56
C TYR A 115 -11.63 -11.84 3.22
N PRO A 116 -10.75 -11.21 2.42
CA PRO A 116 -11.03 -9.92 1.80
C PRO A 116 -12.26 -10.00 0.87
N VAL A 117 -12.89 -8.85 0.67
CA VAL A 117 -14.09 -8.74 -0.18
C VAL A 117 -13.90 -9.32 -1.59
N VAL A 118 -12.68 -9.22 -2.15
CA VAL A 118 -12.36 -9.74 -3.48
C VAL A 118 -12.48 -11.26 -3.54
N ILE A 119 -12.08 -11.98 -2.48
CA ILE A 119 -12.26 -13.43 -2.38
C ILE A 119 -13.76 -13.76 -2.26
N GLY A 120 -14.50 -13.02 -1.44
CA GLY A 120 -15.95 -13.20 -1.30
C GLY A 120 -16.69 -13.07 -2.64
N ILE A 121 -16.38 -12.02 -3.41
CA ILE A 121 -16.97 -11.85 -4.76
C ILE A 121 -16.60 -13.02 -5.68
N LYS A 122 -15.36 -13.50 -5.63
CA LYS A 122 -14.92 -14.65 -6.43
C LYS A 122 -15.67 -15.93 -6.07
N GLN A 123 -15.94 -16.15 -4.79
CA GLN A 123 -16.71 -17.31 -4.32
C GLN A 123 -18.16 -17.30 -4.81
N MET A 124 -18.79 -16.11 -4.94
CA MET A 124 -20.14 -15.98 -5.50
C MET A 124 -20.25 -16.50 -6.94
N ILE A 125 -19.13 -16.49 -7.70
CA ILE A 125 -19.08 -16.93 -9.10
C ILE A 125 -18.75 -18.42 -9.22
N SER A 126 -18.31 -19.07 -8.14
CA SER A 126 -17.74 -20.44 -8.18
C SER A 126 -18.75 -21.54 -8.48
N GLY A 127 -20.06 -21.26 -8.45
CA GLY A 127 -21.13 -22.22 -8.75
C GLY A 127 -21.38 -22.51 -10.23
N GLY A 128 -20.63 -21.87 -11.16
CA GLY A 128 -20.84 -21.94 -12.60
C GLY A 128 -21.85 -20.91 -13.11
N ASP A 129 -21.72 -20.53 -14.38
CA ASP A 129 -22.49 -19.43 -14.98
C ASP A 129 -24.00 -19.59 -14.88
N ALA A 130 -24.50 -20.82 -14.95
CA ALA A 130 -25.95 -21.11 -14.91
C ALA A 130 -26.57 -20.96 -13.53
N GLN A 131 -25.79 -20.98 -12.45
CA GLN A 131 -26.24 -20.87 -11.06
C GLN A 131 -25.81 -19.54 -10.40
N THR A 132 -25.03 -18.72 -11.10
CA THR A 132 -24.52 -17.47 -10.56
C THR A 132 -25.59 -16.38 -10.63
N GLU A 133 -25.94 -15.80 -9.49
CA GLU A 133 -26.84 -14.64 -9.40
C GLU A 133 -26.08 -13.36 -9.75
N TRP A 134 -25.88 -13.12 -11.05
CA TRP A 134 -25.08 -12.00 -11.57
C TRP A 134 -25.52 -10.63 -11.07
N ASN A 135 -26.80 -10.43 -10.82
CA ASN A 135 -27.34 -9.20 -10.21
C ASN A 135 -26.77 -8.95 -8.81
N ILE A 136 -26.65 -10.00 -7.99
CA ILE A 136 -26.07 -9.91 -6.63
C ILE A 136 -24.56 -9.71 -6.71
N VAL A 137 -23.88 -10.47 -7.57
CA VAL A 137 -22.42 -10.32 -7.80
C VAL A 137 -22.07 -8.89 -8.21
N MET A 138 -22.79 -8.34 -9.19
CA MET A 138 -22.55 -6.98 -9.67
C MET A 138 -22.85 -5.92 -8.60
N ALA A 139 -23.96 -6.07 -7.86
CA ALA A 139 -24.29 -5.18 -6.76
C ALA A 139 -23.20 -5.20 -5.67
N THR A 140 -22.73 -6.39 -5.30
CA THR A 140 -21.65 -6.55 -4.32
C THR A 140 -20.34 -5.95 -4.81
N ALA A 141 -20.00 -6.15 -6.08
CA ALA A 141 -18.81 -5.54 -6.69
C ALA A 141 -18.88 -4.01 -6.68
N MET A 142 -20.04 -3.42 -7.01
CA MET A 142 -20.24 -1.98 -6.93
C MET A 142 -20.08 -1.44 -5.49
N LEU A 143 -20.66 -2.13 -4.51
CA LEU A 143 -20.50 -1.76 -3.10
C LEU A 143 -19.03 -1.90 -2.64
N ALA A 144 -18.34 -2.93 -3.09
CA ALA A 144 -16.92 -3.14 -2.79
C ALA A 144 -16.00 -2.07 -3.39
N MET A 145 -16.44 -1.36 -4.43
CA MET A 145 -15.69 -0.23 -5.01
C MET A 145 -15.85 1.06 -4.21
N LEU A 146 -16.88 1.18 -3.35
CA LEU A 146 -17.13 2.43 -2.62
C LEU A 146 -15.99 2.85 -1.68
N PRO A 147 -15.40 1.97 -0.84
CA PRO A 147 -14.31 2.38 0.05
C PRO A 147 -13.07 2.92 -0.71
N PRO A 148 -12.53 2.27 -1.75
CA PRO A 148 -11.47 2.83 -2.56
C PRO A 148 -11.85 4.16 -3.22
N ALA A 149 -13.05 4.27 -3.77
CA ALA A 149 -13.53 5.50 -4.39
C ALA A 149 -13.60 6.66 -3.37
N LEU A 150 -14.13 6.39 -2.16
CA LEU A 150 -14.16 7.37 -1.08
C LEU A 150 -12.76 7.83 -0.67
N VAL A 151 -11.82 6.89 -0.51
CA VAL A 151 -10.43 7.24 -0.17
C VAL A 151 -9.82 8.13 -1.25
N VAL A 152 -9.97 7.79 -2.52
CA VAL A 152 -9.48 8.62 -3.63
C VAL A 152 -10.12 10.02 -3.63
N MET A 153 -11.45 10.10 -3.48
CA MET A 153 -12.17 11.38 -3.46
C MET A 153 -11.76 12.28 -2.27
N LEU A 154 -11.55 11.70 -1.10
CA LEU A 154 -11.12 12.46 0.07
C LEU A 154 -9.67 12.93 -0.04
N MET A 155 -8.81 12.09 -0.64
CA MET A 155 -7.38 12.36 -0.73
C MET A 155 -6.99 13.20 -1.95
N GLN A 156 -7.84 13.33 -2.98
CA GLN A 156 -7.55 14.12 -4.19
C GLN A 156 -7.11 15.57 -3.90
N LYS A 157 -7.67 16.19 -2.87
CA LYS A 157 -7.31 17.57 -2.48
C LYS A 157 -5.82 17.70 -2.08
N TRP A 158 -5.24 16.64 -1.51
CA TRP A 158 -3.82 16.62 -1.12
C TRP A 158 -2.90 16.49 -2.34
N PHE A 159 -3.34 15.75 -3.38
CA PHE A 159 -2.60 15.65 -4.64
C PHE A 159 -2.59 16.98 -5.40
N VAL A 160 -3.75 17.61 -5.52
CA VAL A 160 -3.87 18.88 -6.26
C VAL A 160 -3.02 19.97 -5.60
N LYS A 161 -3.04 20.08 -4.26
CA LYS A 161 -2.19 21.05 -3.55
C LYS A 161 -0.69 20.80 -3.82
N GLY A 162 -0.22 19.57 -3.76
CA GLY A 162 1.19 19.26 -4.00
C GLY A 162 1.66 19.57 -5.41
N LEU A 163 0.80 19.48 -6.42
CA LEU A 163 1.13 19.85 -7.80
C LEU A 163 1.21 21.36 -7.98
N VAL A 164 0.30 22.12 -7.35
CA VAL A 164 0.23 23.58 -7.48
C VAL A 164 1.33 24.28 -6.68
N ASP A 165 1.71 23.72 -5.52
CA ASP A 165 2.78 24.30 -4.68
C ASP A 165 4.18 24.05 -5.26
N THR A 166 4.33 23.14 -6.24
CA THR A 166 5.61 22.85 -6.91
C THR A 166 5.88 23.81 -8.09
N GLU A 167 4.86 24.53 -8.58
CA GLU A 167 4.98 25.49 -9.69
C GLU A 167 5.24 26.94 -9.25
N LYS A 168 5.40 27.20 -7.95
CA LYS A 168 5.80 28.51 -7.40
C LYS A 168 7.20 28.47 -6.82
#